data_d20b41c67eb986238e10a81e6f840f5d
#
_entry.id   d20b41c67eb986238e10a81e6f840f5d
#
_cell.length_a   1.000
_cell.length_b   1.000
_cell.length_c   1.000
_cell.angle_alpha   90.00
_cell.angle_beta   90.00
_cell.angle_gamma   90.00
#
_symmetry.space_group_name_H-M   'P 1'
#
loop_
_entity.id
_entity.type
_entity.pdbx_description
1 polymer ?
#
loop_
_entity_poly.entity_id
_entity_poly.type
_entity_poly.pdbx_seq_one_letter_code
_entity_poly.pdbx_strand_id
1 'polypeptide(L)'
;MAIAHPFNEFSVAHEAAAPPSSPSARGQAGTGKSAAADKRSPPQKAMERLGLTRDIDLALHLPLRYEDETRLTLLREARDGETVQVEGVVRDNRIEARGRRQLIVRLHDGSGEVLLRFLNFYGSQQKSWGAGVRLRVRGELRNGFFGREMVHPQVRIVQEGAPLAQALTPVYPTTAGLPQAYLRKAVAAGLARAPLDELIPPTLLPPRLPTLRESLHFLHHPSPDTSLVALEDHSHPAWQRMKFEELLAQQVSQMQARAERAHLKAPVLQAHAQGLPERLLAVLPFALTGAQHRVCVEVAR
;
A
#
# COMPACT_ATOMS: atom_id res chain seq x y z
N MET A 1 9.49 19.69 9.04
CA MET A 1 8.20 20.16 8.52
C MET A 1 7.60 18.98 7.75
N ALA A 2 6.76 18.18 8.42
CA ALA A 2 6.24 16.93 7.90
C ALA A 2 5.06 17.21 6.97
N ILE A 3 5.19 16.82 5.70
CA ILE A 3 4.12 16.91 4.71
C ILE A 3 3.28 15.63 4.88
N ALA A 4 2.07 15.80 5.38
CA ALA A 4 1.08 14.74 5.53
C ALA A 4 0.68 14.18 4.16
N HIS A 5 0.62 12.86 4.03
CA HIS A 5 0.15 12.16 2.84
C HIS A 5 -1.39 12.26 2.70
N PRO A 6 -1.94 12.77 1.60
CA PRO A 6 -3.40 12.93 1.43
C PRO A 6 -4.15 11.71 0.90
N PHE A 7 -3.58 10.51 0.89
CA PHE A 7 -4.19 9.35 0.21
C PHE A 7 -4.80 8.28 1.12
N ASN A 8 -5.08 8.57 2.40
CA ASN A 8 -5.56 7.52 3.32
C ASN A 8 -6.87 7.82 4.04
N GLU A 9 -7.72 8.73 3.53
CA GLU A 9 -9.02 9.02 4.15
C GLU A 9 -10.19 8.83 3.18
N PHE A 10 -10.51 7.58 2.83
CA PHE A 10 -11.85 7.23 2.37
C PHE A 10 -12.28 5.91 3.01
N SER A 11 -12.49 5.95 4.33
CA SER A 11 -13.35 4.99 5.01
C SER A 11 -14.70 5.67 5.24
N VAL A 12 -15.65 5.46 4.35
CA VAL A 12 -17.05 5.88 4.56
C VAL A 12 -17.66 4.89 5.54
N ALA A 13 -17.73 5.28 6.81
CA ALA A 13 -18.55 4.59 7.81
C ALA A 13 -20.03 4.79 7.48
N HIS A 14 -20.68 3.73 7.03
CA HIS A 14 -22.14 3.63 7.03
C HIS A 14 -22.58 3.21 8.43
N GLU A 15 -23.06 4.17 9.20
CA GLU A 15 -23.73 3.97 10.47
C GLU A 15 -25.16 3.52 10.20
N ALA A 16 -25.42 2.22 10.38
CA ALA A 16 -26.77 1.65 10.35
C ALA A 16 -27.34 1.59 11.77
N ALA A 17 -28.42 2.33 11.97
CA ALA A 17 -29.21 2.39 13.18
C ALA A 17 -29.73 1.01 13.61
N ALA A 18 -29.65 0.71 14.91
CA ALA A 18 -30.21 -0.48 15.54
C ALA A 18 -31.73 -0.33 15.76
N PRO A 19 -32.52 -1.38 15.53
CA PRO A 19 -33.90 -1.42 16.01
C PRO A 19 -34.00 -2.05 17.41
N PRO A 20 -35.12 -1.80 18.14
CA PRO A 20 -35.27 -2.09 19.55
C PRO A 20 -35.59 -3.55 19.88
N SER A 21 -35.17 -3.96 21.05
CA SER A 21 -35.39 -5.26 21.68
C SER A 21 -36.85 -5.46 22.10
N SER A 22 -37.37 -6.67 21.92
CA SER A 22 -38.47 -7.26 22.73
C SER A 22 -38.54 -8.80 22.58
N PRO A 23 -39.25 -9.57 23.45
CA PRO A 23 -38.60 -10.51 24.35
C PRO A 23 -38.84 -12.00 24.02
N SER A 24 -38.00 -12.81 24.63
CA SER A 24 -38.10 -14.20 25.07
C SER A 24 -39.35 -15.04 24.64
N ALA A 25 -39.07 -16.13 23.89
CA ALA A 25 -39.82 -17.39 24.00
C ALA A 25 -38.89 -18.58 23.91
N ARG A 26 -38.98 -19.48 24.90
CA ARG A 26 -38.33 -20.81 24.98
C ARG A 26 -38.86 -21.72 23.88
N GLY A 27 -37.97 -22.57 23.38
CA GLY A 27 -38.35 -23.92 23.03
C GLY A 27 -37.82 -24.46 21.71
N GLN A 28 -37.04 -25.49 21.83
CA GLN A 28 -36.88 -26.69 21.00
C GLN A 28 -35.68 -26.76 20.06
N ALA A 29 -34.95 -27.86 20.34
CA ALA A 29 -33.84 -28.39 19.58
C ALA A 29 -34.20 -28.64 18.11
N GLY A 30 -33.26 -28.24 17.24
CA GLY A 30 -33.37 -28.50 15.80
C GLY A 30 -31.98 -28.42 15.17
N THR A 31 -31.37 -29.57 14.99
CA THR A 31 -30.38 -29.95 13.97
C THR A 31 -29.31 -28.91 13.59
N GLY A 32 -28.11 -29.20 14.03
CA GLY A 32 -26.90 -28.49 13.61
C GLY A 32 -26.76 -28.41 12.09
N LYS A 33 -26.90 -27.20 11.56
CA LYS A 33 -26.22 -26.84 10.33
C LYS A 33 -24.75 -26.66 10.70
N SER A 34 -23.95 -27.70 10.39
CA SER A 34 -22.52 -27.60 10.33
C SER A 34 -22.16 -26.33 9.52
N ALA A 35 -21.70 -25.32 10.20
CA ALA A 35 -21.04 -24.19 9.53
C ALA A 35 -19.86 -24.80 8.77
N ALA A 36 -19.96 -24.84 7.45
CA ALA A 36 -18.84 -25.24 6.59
C ALA A 36 -17.65 -24.40 6.99
N ALA A 37 -16.69 -25.02 7.67
CA ALA A 37 -15.49 -24.34 8.11
C ALA A 37 -14.86 -23.68 6.89
N ASP A 38 -14.69 -22.39 6.93
CA ASP A 38 -14.09 -21.58 5.87
C ASP A 38 -12.67 -22.11 5.59
N LYS A 39 -12.55 -22.91 4.51
CA LYS A 39 -11.30 -23.61 4.13
C LYS A 39 -10.19 -22.68 3.62
N ARG A 40 -10.42 -21.37 3.59
CA ARG A 40 -9.43 -20.39 3.11
C ARG A 40 -8.27 -20.26 4.08
N SER A 41 -7.05 -20.20 3.52
CA SER A 41 -5.83 -20.01 4.31
C SER A 41 -5.79 -18.62 4.96
N PRO A 42 -5.02 -18.43 6.06
CA PRO A 42 -4.87 -17.13 6.70
C PRO A 42 -4.45 -15.99 5.74
N PRO A 43 -3.50 -16.20 4.79
CA PRO A 43 -3.17 -15.18 3.78
C PRO A 43 -4.34 -14.84 2.86
N GLN A 44 -5.16 -15.81 2.45
CA GLN A 44 -6.34 -15.55 1.61
C GLN A 44 -7.37 -14.65 2.33
N LYS A 45 -7.64 -14.94 3.60
CA LYS A 45 -8.52 -14.09 4.43
C LYS A 45 -7.96 -12.69 4.62
N ALA A 46 -6.64 -12.56 4.69
CA ALA A 46 -5.96 -11.28 4.80
C ALA A 46 -6.05 -10.48 3.50
N MET A 47 -5.94 -11.12 2.33
CA MET A 47 -6.16 -10.48 1.02
C MET A 47 -7.60 -9.96 0.87
N GLU A 48 -8.59 -10.74 1.26
CA GLU A 48 -10.00 -10.32 1.23
C GLU A 48 -10.27 -9.09 2.10
N ARG A 49 -9.65 -9.02 3.29
CA ARG A 49 -9.73 -7.83 4.15
C ARG A 49 -9.13 -6.57 3.51
N LEU A 50 -8.18 -6.74 2.61
CA LEU A 50 -7.61 -5.65 1.80
C LEU A 50 -8.42 -5.38 0.52
N GLY A 51 -9.53 -6.08 0.29
CA GLY A 51 -10.33 -5.96 -0.94
C GLY A 51 -9.70 -6.61 -2.17
N LEU A 52 -8.63 -7.41 -2.02
CA LEU A 52 -7.91 -8.07 -3.11
C LEU A 52 -8.59 -9.39 -3.47
N THR A 53 -9.68 -9.32 -4.21
CA THR A 53 -10.53 -10.48 -4.53
C THR A 53 -10.51 -10.86 -6.01
N ARG A 54 -10.26 -9.89 -6.89
CA ARG A 54 -10.23 -10.08 -8.35
C ARG A 54 -8.83 -9.84 -8.89
N ASP A 55 -8.52 -10.36 -10.08
CA ASP A 55 -7.22 -10.15 -10.72
C ASP A 55 -6.92 -8.66 -10.96
N ILE A 56 -7.92 -7.87 -11.29
CA ILE A 56 -7.76 -6.42 -11.44
C ILE A 56 -7.43 -5.71 -10.11
N ASP A 57 -8.01 -6.16 -8.99
CA ASP A 57 -7.70 -5.60 -7.68
C ASP A 57 -6.22 -5.84 -7.32
N LEU A 58 -5.69 -7.01 -7.69
CA LEU A 58 -4.28 -7.34 -7.53
C LEU A 58 -3.38 -6.51 -8.44
N ALA A 59 -3.76 -6.32 -9.71
CA ALA A 59 -3.01 -5.50 -10.66
C ALA A 59 -2.97 -4.02 -10.25
N LEU A 60 -4.02 -3.51 -9.63
CA LEU A 60 -4.11 -2.12 -9.14
C LEU A 60 -3.57 -1.96 -7.71
N HIS A 61 -3.14 -3.04 -7.05
CA HIS A 61 -2.51 -2.95 -5.73
C HIS A 61 -1.05 -2.49 -5.87
N LEU A 62 -0.85 -1.19 -6.01
CA LEU A 62 0.43 -0.59 -6.36
C LEU A 62 1.44 -0.67 -5.19
N PRO A 63 2.74 -0.76 -5.49
CA PRO A 63 3.78 -0.76 -4.49
C PRO A 63 3.84 0.56 -3.70
N LEU A 64 4.09 0.45 -2.40
CA LEU A 64 4.33 1.60 -1.52
C LEU A 64 5.75 2.16 -1.68
N ARG A 65 6.71 1.28 -1.91
CA ARG A 65 8.13 1.59 -2.12
C ARG A 65 8.82 0.43 -2.82
N TYR A 66 10.08 0.64 -3.19
CA TYR A 66 10.91 -0.36 -3.84
C TYR A 66 12.19 -0.61 -3.06
N GLU A 67 12.67 -1.84 -3.12
CA GLU A 67 13.92 -2.29 -2.52
C GLU A 67 14.88 -2.74 -3.62
N ASP A 68 16.09 -2.17 -3.65
CA ASP A 68 17.13 -2.62 -4.58
C ASP A 68 17.76 -3.90 -4.03
N GLU A 69 17.38 -5.03 -4.61
CA GLU A 69 17.97 -6.35 -4.38
C GLU A 69 18.75 -6.84 -5.63
N THR A 70 19.02 -5.95 -6.58
CA THR A 70 19.61 -6.29 -7.87
C THR A 70 21.14 -6.35 -7.82
N ARG A 71 21.76 -5.83 -6.76
CA ARG A 71 23.21 -5.77 -6.59
C ARG A 71 23.64 -6.16 -5.19
N LEU A 72 24.88 -6.62 -5.09
CA LEU A 72 25.57 -6.85 -3.81
C LEU A 72 26.57 -5.71 -3.58
N THR A 73 26.63 -5.23 -2.35
CA THR A 73 27.62 -4.26 -1.91
C THR A 73 28.62 -4.95 -1.01
N LEU A 74 29.90 -4.78 -1.28
CA LEU A 74 30.93 -5.29 -0.39
C LEU A 74 30.96 -4.49 0.91
N LEU A 75 31.17 -5.18 2.04
CA LEU A 75 31.18 -4.51 3.35
C LEU A 75 32.20 -3.36 3.42
N ARG A 76 33.37 -3.49 2.77
CA ARG A 76 34.40 -2.41 2.72
C ARG A 76 33.90 -1.15 2.00
N GLU A 77 32.94 -1.28 1.06
CA GLU A 77 32.44 -0.18 0.22
C GLU A 77 31.17 0.46 0.79
N ALA A 78 30.46 -0.29 1.65
CA ALA A 78 29.22 0.15 2.27
C ALA A 78 29.46 1.29 3.27
N ARG A 79 28.59 2.29 3.25
CA ARG A 79 28.65 3.47 4.11
C ARG A 79 27.72 3.32 5.32
N ASP A 80 28.07 4.02 6.39
CA ASP A 80 27.22 4.10 7.59
C ASP A 80 25.89 4.80 7.27
N GLY A 81 24.78 4.23 7.76
CA GLY A 81 23.42 4.71 7.48
C GLY A 81 22.85 4.24 6.13
N GLU A 82 23.64 3.54 5.29
CA GLU A 82 23.19 3.04 4.00
C GLU A 82 22.44 1.71 4.15
N THR A 83 21.32 1.56 3.44
CA THR A 83 20.66 0.26 3.30
C THR A 83 21.30 -0.52 2.16
N VAL A 84 22.02 -1.59 2.49
CA VAL A 84 22.78 -2.39 1.53
C VAL A 84 22.35 -3.86 1.56
N GLN A 85 22.58 -4.54 0.43
CA GLN A 85 22.47 -5.99 0.34
C GLN A 85 23.89 -6.58 0.28
N VAL A 86 24.19 -7.44 1.25
CA VAL A 86 25.49 -8.11 1.40
C VAL A 86 25.29 -9.62 1.33
N GLU A 87 26.21 -10.32 0.70
CA GLU A 87 26.28 -11.78 0.75
C GLU A 87 27.59 -12.22 1.40
N GLY A 88 27.48 -13.12 2.36
CA GLY A 88 28.66 -13.59 3.08
C GLY A 88 28.44 -14.94 3.77
N VAL A 89 29.49 -15.43 4.41
CA VAL A 89 29.48 -16.69 5.15
C VAL A 89 29.45 -16.40 6.64
N VAL A 90 28.59 -17.12 7.36
CA VAL A 90 28.50 -17.02 8.83
C VAL A 90 29.79 -17.58 9.46
N ARG A 91 30.46 -16.75 10.25
CA ARG A 91 31.61 -17.15 11.08
C ARG A 91 31.18 -17.87 12.34
N ASP A 92 30.29 -17.21 13.08
CA ASP A 92 29.68 -17.76 14.30
C ASP A 92 28.30 -17.16 14.52
N ASN A 93 27.49 -17.83 15.34
CA ASN A 93 26.28 -17.29 15.91
C ASN A 93 26.21 -17.59 17.40
N ARG A 94 25.70 -16.64 18.18
CA ARG A 94 25.52 -16.83 19.61
C ARG A 94 24.31 -16.08 20.13
N ILE A 95 23.75 -16.60 21.21
CA ILE A 95 22.72 -15.90 21.97
C ILE A 95 23.41 -15.16 23.12
N GLU A 96 23.23 -13.85 23.16
CA GLU A 96 23.64 -13.03 24.29
C GLU A 96 22.46 -12.74 25.19
N ALA A 97 22.66 -12.92 26.51
CA ALA A 97 21.64 -12.71 27.53
C ALA A 97 21.91 -11.50 28.43
N ARG A 98 22.91 -10.66 28.09
CA ARG A 98 23.20 -9.43 28.83
C ARG A 98 22.10 -8.40 28.57
N GLY A 99 21.18 -8.24 29.52
CA GLY A 99 19.97 -7.43 29.37
C GLY A 99 18.88 -8.18 28.60
N ARG A 100 18.49 -7.68 27.42
CA ARG A 100 17.50 -8.35 26.56
C ARG A 100 18.17 -9.47 25.77
N ARG A 101 17.57 -10.67 25.80
CA ARG A 101 18.02 -11.82 25.01
C ARG A 101 18.02 -11.49 23.53
N GLN A 102 19.17 -11.66 22.85
CA GLN A 102 19.35 -11.37 21.44
C GLN A 102 20.18 -12.44 20.76
N LEU A 103 19.90 -12.68 19.46
CA LEU A 103 20.73 -13.52 18.61
C LEU A 103 21.69 -12.59 17.85
N ILE A 104 22.98 -12.89 17.93
CA ILE A 104 24.05 -12.21 17.17
C ILE A 104 24.63 -13.20 16.21
N VAL A 105 24.66 -12.82 14.93
CA VAL A 105 25.30 -13.61 13.86
C VAL A 105 26.42 -12.79 13.27
N ARG A 106 27.63 -13.32 13.22
CA ARG A 106 28.79 -12.69 12.59
C ARG A 106 28.90 -13.16 11.15
N LEU A 107 28.76 -12.24 10.21
CA LEU A 107 28.83 -12.50 8.77
C LEU A 107 30.11 -11.87 8.19
N HIS A 108 30.75 -12.58 7.28
CA HIS A 108 31.97 -12.15 6.57
C HIS A 108 31.81 -12.37 5.07
N ASP A 109 32.08 -11.32 4.28
CA ASP A 109 31.95 -11.31 2.82
C ASP A 109 33.31 -11.41 2.07
N GLY A 110 34.42 -11.60 2.78
CA GLY A 110 35.80 -11.56 2.22
C GLY A 110 36.44 -10.17 2.28
N SER A 111 35.64 -9.11 2.34
CA SER A 111 36.13 -7.72 2.41
C SER A 111 36.03 -7.13 3.82
N GLY A 112 35.18 -7.67 4.66
CA GLY A 112 34.91 -7.19 6.02
C GLY A 112 33.99 -8.09 6.81
N GLU A 113 33.65 -7.66 8.03
CA GLU A 113 32.70 -8.34 8.91
C GLU A 113 31.56 -7.41 9.33
N VAL A 114 30.38 -7.98 9.54
CA VAL A 114 29.19 -7.31 10.07
C VAL A 114 28.49 -8.18 11.11
N LEU A 115 27.99 -7.55 12.16
CA LEU A 115 27.16 -8.20 13.19
C LEU A 115 25.68 -8.04 12.84
N LEU A 116 24.99 -9.15 12.63
CA LEU A 116 23.53 -9.17 12.44
C LEU A 116 22.89 -9.38 13.82
N ARG A 117 22.10 -8.42 14.25
CA ARG A 117 21.50 -8.41 15.59
C ARG A 117 19.98 -8.59 15.53
N PHE A 118 19.45 -9.61 16.22
CA PHE A 118 18.03 -9.92 16.29
C PHE A 118 17.55 -9.92 17.74
N LEU A 119 16.76 -8.92 18.08
CA LEU A 119 16.15 -8.77 19.43
C LEU A 119 14.96 -9.73 19.60
N ASN A 120 14.31 -10.08 18.49
CA ASN A 120 13.25 -11.09 18.40
C ASN A 120 13.70 -12.15 17.39
N PHE A 121 13.78 -13.40 17.80
CA PHE A 121 14.21 -14.51 16.95
C PHE A 121 13.58 -15.82 17.38
N TYR A 122 13.49 -16.75 16.44
CA TYR A 122 13.06 -18.13 16.70
C TYR A 122 14.27 -19.04 16.86
N GLY A 123 14.17 -20.07 17.69
CA GLY A 123 15.26 -21.03 17.87
C GLY A 123 15.68 -21.77 16.59
N SER A 124 14.76 -21.90 15.62
CA SER A 124 15.06 -22.42 14.28
C SER A 124 16.04 -21.55 13.51
N GLN A 125 15.97 -20.22 13.64
CA GLN A 125 16.87 -19.29 12.96
C GLN A 125 18.32 -19.49 13.44
N GLN A 126 18.54 -19.60 14.75
CA GLN A 126 19.85 -19.90 15.31
C GLN A 126 20.45 -21.19 14.73
N LYS A 127 19.62 -22.26 14.64
CA LYS A 127 20.06 -23.53 14.08
C LYS A 127 20.35 -23.46 12.59
N SER A 128 19.53 -22.72 11.84
CA SER A 128 19.66 -22.60 10.38
C SER A 128 20.81 -21.69 9.94
N TRP A 129 21.24 -20.75 10.78
CA TRP A 129 22.31 -19.78 10.47
C TRP A 129 23.62 -20.16 11.18
N GLY A 130 24.00 -21.44 11.11
CA GLY A 130 25.23 -21.97 11.69
C GLY A 130 26.49 -21.50 10.95
N ALA A 131 27.65 -21.71 11.58
CA ALA A 131 28.94 -21.43 10.95
C ALA A 131 29.06 -22.15 9.60
N GLY A 132 29.60 -21.48 8.59
CA GLY A 132 29.73 -21.97 7.21
C GLY A 132 28.52 -21.77 6.33
N VAL A 133 27.36 -21.39 6.86
CA VAL A 133 26.16 -21.11 6.07
C VAL A 133 26.34 -19.78 5.34
N ARG A 134 26.04 -19.76 4.03
CA ARG A 134 26.02 -18.52 3.24
C ARG A 134 24.68 -17.83 3.36
N LEU A 135 24.72 -16.58 3.76
CA LEU A 135 23.53 -15.74 3.91
C LEU A 135 23.63 -14.53 2.97
N ARG A 136 22.51 -14.17 2.38
CA ARG A 136 22.28 -12.87 1.75
C ARG A 136 21.41 -12.07 2.69
N VAL A 137 21.92 -10.90 3.10
CA VAL A 137 21.29 -10.05 4.11
C VAL A 137 21.09 -8.65 3.53
N ARG A 138 19.95 -8.04 3.86
CA ARG A 138 19.65 -6.67 3.48
C ARG A 138 19.19 -5.88 4.70
N GLY A 139 19.82 -4.75 4.94
CA GLY A 139 19.54 -3.90 6.08
C GLY A 139 20.34 -2.63 6.09
N GLU A 140 20.01 -1.72 6.97
CA GLU A 140 20.77 -0.53 7.22
C GLU A 140 22.08 -0.90 7.97
N LEU A 141 23.20 -0.52 7.41
CA LEU A 141 24.51 -0.71 8.02
C LEU A 141 24.76 0.45 8.99
N ARG A 142 25.14 0.14 10.23
CA ARG A 142 25.43 1.12 11.29
C ARG A 142 26.75 0.80 11.96
N ASN A 143 27.43 1.83 12.44
CA ASN A 143 28.57 1.65 13.30
C ASN A 143 28.08 1.50 14.75
N GLY A 144 28.16 0.27 15.26
CA GLY A 144 27.84 -0.06 16.65
C GLY A 144 29.08 -0.07 17.53
N PHE A 145 28.89 -0.33 18.83
CA PHE A 145 29.98 -0.39 19.82
C PHE A 145 31.01 -1.49 19.52
N PHE A 146 30.59 -2.60 18.89
CA PHE A 146 31.45 -3.75 18.56
C PHE A 146 31.83 -3.80 17.06
N GLY A 147 31.69 -2.70 16.33
CA GLY A 147 31.94 -2.62 14.91
C GLY A 147 30.67 -2.42 14.09
N ARG A 148 30.75 -2.72 12.81
CA ARG A 148 29.60 -2.60 11.91
C ARG A 148 28.49 -3.58 12.28
N GLU A 149 27.25 -3.10 12.31
CA GLU A 149 26.09 -3.93 12.64
C GLU A 149 24.87 -3.61 11.77
N MET A 150 24.01 -4.62 11.61
CA MET A 150 22.66 -4.49 11.05
C MET A 150 21.67 -5.00 12.09
N VAL A 151 20.65 -4.21 12.41
CA VAL A 151 19.61 -4.58 13.36
C VAL A 151 18.37 -5.07 12.62
N HIS A 152 17.96 -6.31 12.89
CA HIS A 152 16.83 -6.96 12.22
C HIS A 152 16.89 -6.94 10.68
N PRO A 153 18.05 -7.25 10.04
CA PRO A 153 18.10 -7.30 8.59
C PRO A 153 17.16 -8.39 8.04
N GLN A 154 16.77 -8.24 6.79
CA GLN A 154 16.17 -9.34 6.03
C GLN A 154 17.27 -10.37 5.74
N VAL A 155 16.98 -11.66 5.93
CA VAL A 155 17.95 -12.74 5.78
C VAL A 155 17.39 -13.84 4.88
N ARG A 156 18.20 -14.25 3.90
CA ARG A 156 17.95 -15.43 3.06
C ARG A 156 19.18 -16.33 3.07
N ILE A 157 18.95 -17.64 3.24
CA ILE A 157 20.00 -18.64 3.02
C ILE A 157 20.14 -18.80 1.51
N VAL A 158 21.35 -18.71 1.00
CA VAL A 158 21.65 -18.82 -0.43
C VAL A 158 22.83 -19.77 -0.66
N GLN A 159 22.95 -20.27 -1.88
CA GLN A 159 24.14 -20.97 -2.34
C GLN A 159 25.06 -19.96 -3.04
N GLU A 160 26.33 -20.30 -3.18
CA GLU A 160 27.30 -19.51 -3.94
C GLU A 160 26.84 -19.36 -5.39
N GLY A 161 26.91 -18.13 -5.92
CA GLY A 161 26.44 -17.83 -7.28
C GLY A 161 24.90 -17.78 -7.44
N ALA A 162 24.13 -17.78 -6.34
CA ALA A 162 22.69 -17.66 -6.42
C ALA A 162 22.29 -16.36 -7.14
N PRO A 163 21.34 -16.41 -8.11
CA PRO A 163 20.99 -15.23 -8.91
C PRO A 163 20.46 -14.09 -8.04
N LEU A 164 20.73 -12.87 -8.47
CA LEU A 164 20.16 -11.64 -7.92
C LEU A 164 18.80 -11.36 -8.54
N ALA A 165 18.04 -10.47 -7.91
CA ALA A 165 16.82 -9.95 -8.50
C ALA A 165 17.16 -9.22 -9.82
N GLN A 166 16.33 -9.43 -10.84
CA GLN A 166 16.50 -8.79 -12.16
C GLN A 166 15.75 -7.46 -12.28
N ALA A 167 14.94 -7.15 -11.28
CA ALA A 167 14.15 -5.91 -11.19
C ALA A 167 14.16 -5.42 -9.74
N LEU A 168 13.86 -4.15 -9.52
CA LEU A 168 13.64 -3.62 -8.19
C LEU A 168 12.49 -4.38 -7.51
N THR A 169 12.68 -4.75 -6.25
CA THR A 169 11.71 -5.54 -5.49
C THR A 169 10.60 -4.66 -4.93
N PRO A 170 9.34 -4.82 -5.37
CA PRO A 170 8.23 -4.04 -4.85
C PRO A 170 7.85 -4.45 -3.43
N VAL A 171 7.54 -3.46 -2.59
CA VAL A 171 6.97 -3.62 -1.25
C VAL A 171 5.56 -3.07 -1.25
N TYR A 172 4.59 -3.93 -1.04
CA TYR A 172 3.17 -3.60 -1.09
C TYR A 172 2.60 -3.22 0.27
N PRO A 173 1.54 -2.39 0.31
CA PRO A 173 0.70 -2.26 1.49
C PRO A 173 0.20 -3.63 1.92
N THR A 174 0.27 -3.95 3.22
CA THR A 174 -0.08 -5.28 3.73
C THR A 174 -0.74 -5.18 5.10
N THR A 175 -1.29 -6.29 5.57
CA THR A 175 -1.91 -6.41 6.89
C THR A 175 -1.35 -7.63 7.64
N ALA A 176 -1.63 -7.72 8.94
CA ALA A 176 -1.21 -8.86 9.75
C ALA A 176 -1.65 -10.19 9.14
N GLY A 177 -0.72 -11.13 9.06
CA GLY A 177 -0.94 -12.46 8.47
C GLY A 177 -0.79 -12.56 6.96
N LEU A 178 -0.37 -11.49 6.26
CA LEU A 178 -0.10 -11.49 4.81
C LEU A 178 1.38 -11.20 4.53
N PRO A 179 2.21 -12.24 4.33
CA PRO A 179 3.62 -12.05 4.01
C PRO A 179 3.84 -11.40 2.64
N GLN A 180 4.84 -10.50 2.52
CA GLN A 180 5.21 -9.84 1.26
C GLN A 180 5.50 -10.83 0.12
N ALA A 181 6.18 -11.94 0.41
CA ALA A 181 6.48 -12.95 -0.60
C ALA A 181 5.22 -13.61 -1.19
N TYR A 182 4.19 -13.83 -0.35
CA TYR A 182 2.90 -14.35 -0.81
C TYR A 182 2.17 -13.30 -1.67
N LEU A 183 2.14 -12.06 -1.18
CA LEU A 183 1.46 -10.95 -1.86
C LEU A 183 2.10 -10.65 -3.23
N ARG A 184 3.44 -10.63 -3.33
CA ARG A 184 4.15 -10.48 -4.61
C ARG A 184 3.76 -11.56 -5.63
N LYS A 185 3.66 -12.83 -5.20
CA LYS A 185 3.21 -13.92 -6.09
C LYS A 185 1.75 -13.73 -6.53
N ALA A 186 0.87 -13.35 -5.62
CA ALA A 186 -0.54 -13.11 -5.93
C ALA A 186 -0.70 -11.94 -6.91
N VAL A 187 0.00 -10.82 -6.67
CA VAL A 187 -0.01 -9.64 -7.54
C VAL A 187 0.53 -9.99 -8.93
N ALA A 188 1.67 -10.68 -9.03
CA ALA A 188 2.22 -11.10 -10.33
C ALA A 188 1.24 -11.99 -11.11
N ALA A 189 0.57 -12.93 -10.42
CA ALA A 189 -0.44 -13.78 -11.03
C ALA A 189 -1.70 -13.01 -11.45
N GLY A 190 -2.15 -12.05 -10.63
CA GLY A 190 -3.27 -11.16 -10.94
C GLY A 190 -2.96 -10.25 -12.14
N LEU A 191 -1.80 -9.63 -12.15
CA LEU A 191 -1.33 -8.78 -13.24
C LEU A 191 -1.29 -9.51 -14.59
N ALA A 192 -0.87 -10.79 -14.58
CA ALA A 192 -0.82 -11.61 -15.79
C ALA A 192 -2.21 -11.96 -16.35
N ARG A 193 -3.25 -12.01 -15.51
CA ARG A 193 -4.61 -12.40 -15.91
C ARG A 193 -5.59 -11.24 -16.00
N ALA A 194 -5.26 -10.10 -15.39
CA ALA A 194 -6.14 -8.94 -15.38
C ALA A 194 -6.42 -8.43 -16.83
N PRO A 195 -7.67 -8.08 -17.14
CA PRO A 195 -8.00 -7.39 -18.38
C PRO A 195 -7.49 -5.94 -18.30
N LEU A 196 -6.34 -5.69 -18.93
CA LEU A 196 -5.67 -4.39 -18.95
C LEU A 196 -5.75 -3.77 -20.36
N ASP A 197 -6.88 -3.92 -21.02
CA ASP A 197 -7.10 -3.33 -22.32
C ASP A 197 -7.26 -1.80 -22.18
N GLU A 198 -6.72 -1.06 -23.16
CA GLU A 198 -6.82 0.39 -23.17
C GLU A 198 -8.24 0.81 -23.50
N LEU A 199 -8.93 1.43 -22.55
CA LEU A 199 -10.30 1.91 -22.73
C LEU A 199 -10.35 3.37 -23.20
N ILE A 200 -9.26 4.11 -23.01
CA ILE A 200 -9.19 5.51 -23.40
C ILE A 200 -8.68 5.60 -24.83
N PRO A 201 -9.42 6.25 -25.73
CA PRO A 201 -8.93 6.46 -27.11
C PRO A 201 -7.55 7.12 -27.10
N PRO A 202 -6.59 6.65 -27.92
CA PRO A 202 -5.23 7.22 -27.96
C PRO A 202 -5.18 8.72 -28.21
N THR A 203 -6.19 9.28 -28.89
CA THR A 203 -6.33 10.72 -29.15
C THR A 203 -6.67 11.54 -27.90
N LEU A 204 -7.18 10.93 -26.85
CA LEU A 204 -7.51 11.56 -25.59
C LEU A 204 -6.43 11.35 -24.51
N LEU A 205 -5.46 10.48 -24.76
CA LEU A 205 -4.33 10.30 -23.87
C LEU A 205 -3.35 11.48 -24.00
N PRO A 206 -2.87 12.03 -22.88
CA PRO A 206 -1.80 13.02 -22.92
C PRO A 206 -0.56 12.45 -23.64
N PRO A 207 0.11 13.27 -24.48
CA PRO A 207 1.32 12.83 -25.17
C PRO A 207 2.37 12.29 -24.18
N ARG A 208 3.06 11.21 -24.55
CA ARG A 208 4.13 10.55 -23.79
C ARG A 208 3.69 9.76 -22.55
N LEU A 209 2.40 9.63 -22.25
CA LEU A 209 1.97 8.66 -21.25
C LEU A 209 1.98 7.24 -21.85
N PRO A 210 2.57 6.25 -21.13
CA PRO A 210 2.49 4.85 -21.54
C PRO A 210 1.05 4.34 -21.42
N THR A 211 0.75 3.20 -22.02
CA THR A 211 -0.54 2.52 -21.84
C THR A 211 -0.75 2.07 -20.40
N LEU A 212 -2.00 1.77 -20.03
CA LEU A 212 -2.31 1.23 -18.71
C LEU A 212 -1.52 -0.05 -18.42
N ARG A 213 -1.48 -0.97 -19.38
CA ARG A 213 -0.75 -2.24 -19.27
C ARG A 213 0.75 -2.04 -19.07
N GLU A 214 1.38 -1.21 -19.88
CA GLU A 214 2.82 -0.90 -19.74
C GLU A 214 3.13 -0.25 -18.38
N SER A 215 2.28 0.68 -17.95
CA SER A 215 2.45 1.37 -16.67
C SER A 215 2.39 0.41 -15.49
N LEU A 216 1.38 -0.45 -15.45
CA LEU A 216 1.22 -1.43 -14.38
C LEU A 216 2.34 -2.46 -14.39
N HIS A 217 2.69 -3.02 -15.56
CA HIS A 217 3.82 -3.94 -15.67
C HIS A 217 5.13 -3.29 -15.18
N PHE A 218 5.39 -2.05 -15.57
CA PHE A 218 6.57 -1.32 -15.14
C PHE A 218 6.57 -1.10 -13.62
N LEU A 219 5.46 -0.62 -13.03
CA LEU A 219 5.38 -0.35 -11.59
C LEU A 219 5.52 -1.61 -10.74
N HIS A 220 5.12 -2.76 -11.24
CA HIS A 220 5.32 -4.03 -10.53
C HIS A 220 6.70 -4.66 -10.76
N HIS A 221 7.40 -4.30 -11.85
CA HIS A 221 8.70 -4.85 -12.24
C HIS A 221 9.61 -3.77 -12.83
N PRO A 222 9.96 -2.71 -12.06
CA PRO A 222 10.80 -1.65 -12.59
C PRO A 222 12.22 -2.15 -12.83
N SER A 223 12.83 -1.67 -13.94
CA SER A 223 14.22 -1.97 -14.29
C SER A 223 15.18 -1.55 -13.15
N PRO A 224 16.29 -2.28 -12.96
CA PRO A 224 17.34 -1.91 -12.00
C PRO A 224 17.89 -0.49 -12.19
N ASP A 225 17.92 0.00 -13.42
CA ASP A 225 18.44 1.32 -13.78
C ASP A 225 17.44 2.45 -13.53
N THR A 226 16.22 2.12 -13.08
CA THR A 226 15.18 3.11 -12.79
C THR A 226 15.56 3.95 -11.57
N SER A 227 15.42 5.26 -11.68
CA SER A 227 15.60 6.16 -10.55
C SER A 227 14.63 5.85 -9.42
N LEU A 228 15.14 5.42 -8.27
CA LEU A 228 14.33 5.21 -7.06
C LEU A 228 13.62 6.49 -6.63
N VAL A 229 14.28 7.65 -6.78
CA VAL A 229 13.67 8.95 -6.46
C VAL A 229 12.43 9.19 -7.32
N ALA A 230 12.50 8.92 -8.65
CA ALA A 230 11.35 9.08 -9.54
C ALA A 230 10.21 8.10 -9.26
N LEU A 231 10.50 6.96 -8.67
CA LEU A 231 9.48 6.01 -8.19
C LEU A 231 8.87 6.47 -6.85
N GLU A 232 9.67 6.98 -5.93
CA GLU A 232 9.23 7.41 -4.59
C GLU A 232 8.45 8.72 -4.60
N ASP A 233 8.85 9.69 -5.42
CA ASP A 233 8.13 10.97 -5.60
C ASP A 233 6.96 10.89 -6.60
N HIS A 234 6.78 9.70 -7.22
CA HIS A 234 5.76 9.42 -8.22
C HIS A 234 5.85 10.33 -9.45
N SER A 235 7.04 10.78 -9.85
CA SER A 235 7.28 11.58 -11.04
C SER A 235 7.49 10.75 -12.32
N HIS A 236 7.73 9.45 -12.20
CA HIS A 236 7.90 8.56 -13.33
C HIS A 236 6.62 8.51 -14.22
N PRO A 237 6.74 8.47 -15.57
CA PRO A 237 5.59 8.45 -16.49
C PRO A 237 4.53 7.38 -16.18
N ALA A 238 4.92 6.20 -15.71
CA ALA A 238 3.98 5.16 -15.28
C ALA A 238 3.11 5.61 -14.09
N TRP A 239 3.68 6.33 -13.11
CA TRP A 239 2.91 6.93 -12.02
C TRP A 239 2.02 8.08 -12.51
N GLN A 240 2.50 8.88 -13.47
CA GLN A 240 1.67 9.93 -14.07
C GLN A 240 0.46 9.33 -14.79
N ARG A 241 0.63 8.17 -15.44
CA ARG A 241 -0.48 7.45 -16.07
C ARG A 241 -1.51 6.99 -15.00
N MET A 242 -1.08 6.48 -13.87
CA MET A 242 -2.00 6.07 -12.79
C MET A 242 -2.74 7.27 -12.19
N LYS A 243 -2.05 8.39 -11.99
CA LYS A 243 -2.70 9.65 -11.53
C LYS A 243 -3.74 10.15 -12.54
N PHE A 244 -3.43 10.06 -13.84
CA PHE A 244 -4.36 10.44 -14.90
C PHE A 244 -5.62 9.57 -14.87
N GLU A 245 -5.48 8.24 -14.75
CA GLU A 245 -6.61 7.30 -14.64
C GLU A 245 -7.51 7.63 -13.46
N GLU A 246 -6.94 7.83 -12.29
CA GLU A 246 -7.69 8.14 -11.07
C GLU A 246 -8.47 9.46 -11.21
N LEU A 247 -7.83 10.52 -11.69
CA LEU A 247 -8.46 11.81 -11.90
C LEU A 247 -9.56 11.76 -12.95
N LEU A 248 -9.35 11.01 -14.04
CA LEU A 248 -10.35 10.81 -15.07
C LEU A 248 -11.55 10.05 -14.54
N ALA A 249 -11.34 8.96 -13.81
CA ALA A 249 -12.41 8.18 -13.19
C ALA A 249 -13.24 9.03 -12.21
N GLN A 250 -12.60 9.85 -11.40
CA GLN A 250 -13.28 10.79 -10.50
C GLN A 250 -14.11 11.81 -11.28
N GLN A 251 -13.56 12.41 -12.35
CA GLN A 251 -14.27 13.36 -13.18
C GLN A 251 -15.49 12.73 -13.85
N VAL A 252 -15.33 11.55 -14.45
CA VAL A 252 -16.45 10.84 -15.09
C VAL A 252 -17.53 10.51 -14.07
N SER A 253 -17.17 10.01 -12.89
CA SER A 253 -18.13 9.73 -11.82
C SER A 253 -18.91 10.98 -11.37
N GLN A 254 -18.23 12.12 -11.25
CA GLN A 254 -18.89 13.39 -10.90
C GLN A 254 -19.83 13.87 -12.01
N MET A 255 -19.42 13.72 -13.28
CA MET A 255 -20.26 14.09 -14.43
C MET A 255 -21.52 13.20 -14.49
N GLN A 256 -21.37 11.89 -14.26
CA GLN A 256 -22.51 10.97 -14.20
C GLN A 256 -23.48 11.36 -13.07
N ALA A 257 -22.96 11.58 -11.86
CA ALA A 257 -23.79 12.00 -10.73
C ALA A 257 -24.48 13.37 -10.95
N ARG A 258 -23.85 14.30 -11.71
CA ARG A 258 -24.49 15.55 -12.12
C ARG A 258 -25.59 15.31 -13.15
N ALA A 259 -25.34 14.45 -14.15
CA ALA A 259 -26.33 14.11 -15.17
C ALA A 259 -27.57 13.44 -14.54
N GLU A 260 -27.38 12.50 -13.60
CA GLU A 260 -28.46 11.89 -12.86
C GLU A 260 -29.29 12.91 -12.07
N ARG A 261 -28.62 13.85 -11.39
CA ARG A 261 -29.30 14.91 -10.63
C ARG A 261 -30.00 15.93 -11.52
N ALA A 262 -29.52 16.15 -12.74
CA ALA A 262 -30.16 17.07 -13.68
C ALA A 262 -31.58 16.67 -14.08
N HIS A 263 -31.94 15.39 -13.92
CA HIS A 263 -33.30 14.88 -14.12
C HIS A 263 -34.26 15.13 -12.93
N LEU A 264 -33.70 15.50 -11.77
CA LEU A 264 -34.49 15.80 -10.59
C LEU A 264 -35.05 17.22 -10.74
N LYS A 265 -36.36 17.33 -10.77
CA LYS A 265 -37.04 18.64 -10.78
C LYS A 265 -37.27 19.08 -9.35
N ALA A 266 -36.74 20.22 -8.98
CA ALA A 266 -37.10 20.85 -7.72
C ALA A 266 -38.52 21.46 -7.83
N PRO A 267 -39.29 21.48 -6.74
CA PRO A 267 -40.56 22.25 -6.72
C PRO A 267 -40.22 23.73 -6.89
N VAL A 268 -41.03 24.41 -7.69
CA VAL A 268 -40.88 25.82 -7.89
C VAL A 268 -41.17 26.57 -6.57
N LEU A 269 -40.16 27.20 -5.99
CA LEU A 269 -40.33 27.97 -4.77
C LEU A 269 -40.70 29.41 -5.18
N GLN A 270 -42.01 29.75 -5.15
CA GLN A 270 -42.48 31.09 -5.37
C GLN A 270 -42.28 31.96 -4.11
N ALA A 271 -41.58 33.06 -4.28
CA ALA A 271 -41.47 34.06 -3.22
C ALA A 271 -42.84 34.74 -3.03
N HIS A 272 -43.43 34.64 -1.85
CA HIS A 272 -44.61 35.37 -1.45
C HIS A 272 -44.14 36.64 -0.72
N ALA A 273 -44.79 37.77 -1.02
CA ALA A 273 -44.61 39.00 -0.27
C ALA A 273 -44.85 38.76 1.22
N GLN A 274 -43.93 39.25 2.06
CA GLN A 274 -43.85 38.98 3.51
C GLN A 274 -43.60 37.51 3.88
N GLY A 275 -43.06 36.71 2.98
CA GLY A 275 -42.68 35.32 3.18
C GLY A 275 -41.48 35.16 4.12
N LEU A 276 -41.11 33.87 4.36
CA LEU A 276 -39.93 33.53 5.20
C LEU A 276 -38.62 34.17 4.74
N PRO A 277 -38.33 34.26 3.42
CA PRO A 277 -37.08 34.88 2.95
C PRO A 277 -36.95 36.35 3.34
N GLU A 278 -38.05 37.15 3.17
CA GLU A 278 -38.04 38.56 3.53
C GLU A 278 -37.90 38.77 5.03
N ARG A 279 -38.59 37.97 5.82
CA ARG A 279 -38.48 38.00 7.29
C ARG A 279 -37.07 37.60 7.75
N LEU A 280 -36.43 36.65 7.11
CA LEU A 280 -35.05 36.26 7.39
C LEU A 280 -34.10 37.43 7.06
N LEU A 281 -34.25 38.01 5.89
CA LEU A 281 -33.39 39.14 5.47
C LEU A 281 -33.56 40.36 6.39
N ALA A 282 -34.74 40.60 6.93
CA ALA A 282 -34.98 41.69 7.85
C ALA A 282 -34.33 41.56 9.24
N VAL A 283 -34.04 40.30 9.68
CA VAL A 283 -33.39 40.02 10.97
C VAL A 283 -31.89 39.75 10.85
N LEU A 284 -31.33 39.72 9.65
CA LEU A 284 -29.89 39.56 9.48
C LEU A 284 -29.14 40.82 9.97
N PRO A 285 -28.04 40.68 10.73
CA PRO A 285 -27.27 41.81 11.23
C PRO A 285 -26.39 42.47 10.17
N PHE A 286 -26.52 42.07 8.90
CA PHE A 286 -25.77 42.58 7.75
C PHE A 286 -26.64 42.56 6.48
N ALA A 287 -26.32 43.42 5.51
CA ALA A 287 -26.90 43.38 4.18
C ALA A 287 -26.21 42.31 3.31
N LEU A 288 -26.97 41.62 2.47
CA LEU A 288 -26.38 40.68 1.50
C LEU A 288 -25.45 41.40 0.55
N THR A 289 -24.31 40.79 0.25
CA THR A 289 -23.43 41.25 -0.83
C THR A 289 -24.09 41.04 -2.19
N GLY A 290 -23.67 41.78 -3.20
CA GLY A 290 -24.19 41.61 -4.56
C GLY A 290 -24.01 40.18 -5.12
N ALA A 291 -22.96 39.46 -4.71
CA ALA A 291 -22.76 38.07 -5.08
C ALA A 291 -23.79 37.14 -4.42
N GLN A 292 -24.04 37.30 -3.12
CA GLN A 292 -25.03 36.51 -2.38
C GLN A 292 -26.44 36.74 -2.94
N HIS A 293 -26.79 38.00 -3.27
CA HIS A 293 -28.08 38.31 -3.88
C HIS A 293 -28.24 37.63 -5.25
N ARG A 294 -27.20 37.64 -6.11
CA ARG A 294 -27.24 36.95 -7.41
C ARG A 294 -27.46 35.44 -7.23
N VAL A 295 -26.74 34.81 -6.30
CA VAL A 295 -26.90 33.37 -6.03
C VAL A 295 -28.30 33.01 -5.52
N CYS A 296 -28.88 33.85 -4.64
CA CYS A 296 -30.25 33.63 -4.18
C CYS A 296 -31.27 33.70 -5.33
N VAL A 297 -31.11 34.65 -6.25
CA VAL A 297 -31.97 34.76 -7.44
C VAL A 297 -31.76 33.60 -8.40
N GLU A 298 -30.53 33.13 -8.58
CA GLU A 298 -30.21 32.00 -9.45
C GLU A 298 -30.78 30.65 -8.91
N VAL A 299 -30.68 30.45 -7.60
CA VAL A 299 -31.23 29.23 -6.95
C VAL A 299 -32.75 29.21 -6.92
N ALA A 300 -33.40 30.37 -6.90
CA ALA A 300 -34.85 30.49 -6.90
C ALA A 300 -35.51 30.33 -8.29
N ARG A 301 -34.74 30.26 -9.37
CA ARG A 301 -35.18 29.98 -10.74
C ARG A 301 -35.26 28.51 -11.04
#